data_77fb7c6522ad9e6fafce513f8e8368f8
#
_entry.id   77fb7c6522ad9e6fafce513f8e8368f8
#
_cell.length_a   1.000
_cell.length_b   1.000
_cell.length_c   1.000
_cell.angle_alpha   90.00
_cell.angle_beta   90.00
_cell.angle_gamma   90.00
#
_symmetry.space_group_name_H-M   'P 1'
#
loop_
_entity.id
_entity.type
_entity.pdbx_description
1 polymer ?
#
loop_
_entity_poly.entity_id
_entity_poly.type
_entity_poly.pdbx_seq_one_letter_code
_entity_poly.pdbx_strand_id
1 'polypeptide(L)'
;YNGSEVSVEPDGSVYPCCVKTKLPIGSLLEDELIAILDSLAGEPAYEAITMGHPERMGIAHGWSEAKFVERSATVTPKGAPYRNLCIGCDRFHEEVLGPILEAARARRRAMRAAGLASRRQPVPTADVER
;
A
#
# COMPACT_ATOMS: atom_id res chain seq x y z
N TYR A 1 -0.43 2.56 8.11
CA TYR A 1 -0.92 1.24 7.71
C TYR A 1 -0.29 0.17 8.58
N ASN A 2 -1.14 -0.54 9.23
CA ASN A 2 -0.74 -1.59 10.17
C ASN A 2 -1.15 -2.96 9.60
N GLY A 3 -0.67 -3.24 8.40
CA GLY A 3 -0.97 -4.48 7.70
C GLY A 3 -0.38 -5.70 8.39
N SER A 4 -1.14 -6.76 8.48
CA SER A 4 -0.69 -8.05 8.98
C SER A 4 0.17 -8.80 7.96
N GLU A 5 0.14 -8.39 6.70
CA GLU A 5 0.81 -9.04 5.59
C GLU A 5 1.20 -8.04 4.51
N VAL A 6 2.41 -8.13 4.04
CA VAL A 6 2.91 -7.41 2.85
C VAL A 6 3.75 -8.37 2.01
N SER A 7 3.77 -8.17 0.69
CA SER A 7 4.66 -8.85 -0.23
C SER A 7 5.78 -7.94 -0.68
N VAL A 8 6.99 -8.46 -0.73
CA VAL A 8 8.17 -7.79 -1.29
C VAL A 8 8.69 -8.62 -2.47
N GLU A 9 8.83 -7.96 -3.61
CA GLU A 9 9.35 -8.58 -4.82
C GLU A 9 10.88 -8.44 -4.92
N PRO A 10 11.55 -9.26 -5.74
CA PRO A 10 13.00 -9.19 -5.92
C PRO A 10 13.51 -7.83 -6.40
N ASP A 11 12.69 -7.03 -7.08
CA ASP A 11 13.02 -5.67 -7.52
C ASP A 11 12.85 -4.61 -6.42
N GLY A 12 12.44 -5.01 -5.21
CA GLY A 12 12.18 -4.13 -4.08
C GLY A 12 10.76 -3.58 -3.99
N SER A 13 9.90 -3.84 -4.96
CA SER A 13 8.49 -3.40 -4.93
C SER A 13 7.75 -4.02 -3.76
N VAL A 14 6.96 -3.21 -3.05
CA VAL A 14 6.17 -3.61 -1.89
C VAL A 14 4.69 -3.55 -2.25
N TYR A 15 3.96 -4.62 -1.91
CA TYR A 15 2.52 -4.76 -2.15
C TYR A 15 1.77 -4.98 -0.84
N PRO A 16 0.49 -4.56 -0.74
CA PRO A 16 -0.24 -4.54 0.54
C PRO A 16 -0.77 -5.91 0.99
N CYS A 17 -0.62 -6.95 0.17
CA CYS A 17 -1.03 -8.32 0.50
C CYS A 17 -0.25 -9.35 -0.33
N CYS A 18 -0.51 -10.65 -0.10
CA CYS A 18 0.15 -11.74 -0.84
C CYS A 18 -0.24 -11.80 -2.32
N VAL A 19 -1.39 -11.25 -2.68
CA VAL A 19 -1.81 -11.09 -4.07
C VAL A 19 -1.35 -9.71 -4.54
N LYS A 20 -0.50 -9.68 -5.56
CA LYS A 20 0.00 -8.42 -6.11
C LYS A 20 -1.12 -7.61 -6.72
N THR A 21 -1.24 -6.38 -6.29
CA THR A 21 -1.99 -5.36 -7.02
C THR A 21 -1.15 -4.85 -8.18
N LYS A 22 -1.77 -4.21 -9.17
CA LYS A 22 -1.02 -3.62 -10.30
C LYS A 22 -0.06 -2.51 -9.87
N LEU A 23 -0.39 -1.80 -8.81
CA LEU A 23 0.43 -0.72 -8.28
C LEU A 23 1.06 -1.13 -6.95
N PRO A 24 2.39 -1.06 -6.82
CA PRO A 24 3.05 -1.22 -5.53
C PRO A 24 2.73 -0.03 -4.62
N ILE A 25 2.74 -0.25 -3.32
CA ILE A 25 2.59 0.81 -2.32
C ILE A 25 3.90 1.56 -2.04
N GLY A 26 5.01 1.04 -2.48
CA GLY A 26 6.34 1.63 -2.36
C GLY A 26 7.43 0.72 -2.86
N SER A 27 8.68 1.14 -2.70
CA SER A 27 9.87 0.38 -3.09
C SER A 27 10.95 0.46 -2.01
N LEU A 28 11.54 -0.68 -1.66
CA LEU A 28 12.66 -0.75 -0.74
C LEU A 28 13.97 -0.19 -1.32
N LEU A 29 14.01 0.11 -2.62
CA LEU A 29 15.11 0.84 -3.24
C LEU A 29 15.08 2.34 -2.90
N GLU A 30 13.92 2.86 -2.49
CA GLU A 30 13.74 4.29 -2.19
C GLU A 30 13.52 4.55 -0.70
N ASP A 31 12.75 3.70 -0.02
CA ASP A 31 12.28 3.92 1.34
C ASP A 31 12.42 2.66 2.19
N GLU A 32 12.52 2.85 3.50
CA GLU A 32 12.40 1.75 4.45
C GLU A 32 10.94 1.29 4.54
N LEU A 33 10.73 0.00 4.83
CA LEU A 33 9.39 -0.59 4.91
C LEU A 33 8.49 0.15 5.91
N ILE A 34 9.01 0.48 7.08
CA ILE A 34 8.25 1.22 8.11
C ILE A 34 7.79 2.58 7.58
N ALA A 35 8.65 3.31 6.87
CA ALA A 35 8.30 4.60 6.28
C ALA A 35 7.17 4.46 5.23
N ILE A 36 7.20 3.41 4.43
CA ILE A 36 6.13 3.12 3.47
C ILE A 36 4.81 2.88 4.20
N LEU A 37 4.80 2.01 5.20
CA LEU A 37 3.59 1.67 5.95
C LEU A 37 3.05 2.87 6.73
N ASP A 38 3.91 3.64 7.39
CA ASP A 38 3.52 4.83 8.15
C ASP A 38 2.92 5.91 7.25
N SER A 39 3.41 6.08 6.03
CA SER A 39 2.88 7.06 5.08
C SER A 39 1.44 6.75 4.61
N LEU A 40 0.98 5.52 4.80
CA LEU A 40 -0.36 5.04 4.45
C LEU A 40 -1.24 4.83 5.70
N ALA A 41 -0.76 5.22 6.88
CA ALA A 41 -1.54 5.15 8.11
C ALA A 41 -2.80 6.02 7.98
N GLY A 42 -3.96 5.47 8.37
CA GLY A 42 -5.25 6.13 8.27
C GLY A 42 -5.88 6.13 6.87
N GLU A 43 -5.23 5.54 5.84
CA GLU A 43 -5.87 5.37 4.55
C GLU A 43 -6.93 4.25 4.61
N PRO A 44 -8.22 4.58 4.44
CA PRO A 44 -9.31 3.62 4.62
C PRO A 44 -9.22 2.37 3.72
N ALA A 45 -8.63 2.51 2.54
CA ALA A 45 -8.45 1.38 1.62
C ALA A 45 -7.60 0.28 2.23
N TYR A 46 -6.49 0.64 2.85
CA TYR A 46 -5.57 -0.34 3.47
C TYR A 46 -6.08 -0.86 4.81
N GLU A 47 -6.83 -0.06 5.54
CA GLU A 47 -7.53 -0.52 6.74
C GLU A 47 -8.58 -1.60 6.39
N ALA A 48 -9.34 -1.41 5.32
CA ALA A 48 -10.31 -2.38 4.83
C ALA A 48 -9.65 -3.71 4.43
N ILE A 49 -8.51 -3.68 3.74
CA ILE A 49 -7.74 -4.87 3.39
C ILE A 49 -7.28 -5.60 4.65
N THR A 50 -6.72 -4.87 5.62
CA THR A 50 -6.23 -5.43 6.88
C THR A 50 -7.34 -6.10 7.68
N MET A 51 -8.55 -5.54 7.65
CA MET A 51 -9.71 -6.09 8.35
C MET A 51 -10.38 -7.26 7.61
N GLY A 52 -9.91 -7.61 6.42
CA GLY A 52 -10.48 -8.70 5.62
C GLY A 52 -11.75 -8.32 4.86
N HIS A 53 -11.99 -7.03 4.65
CA HIS A 53 -13.15 -6.50 3.93
C HIS A 53 -12.72 -5.64 2.73
N PRO A 54 -12.04 -6.22 1.72
CA PRO A 54 -11.54 -5.46 0.56
C PRO A 54 -12.66 -4.76 -0.20
N GLU A 55 -13.89 -5.29 -0.17
CA GLU A 55 -15.06 -4.67 -0.80
C GLU A 55 -15.41 -3.27 -0.26
N ARG A 56 -14.89 -2.92 0.91
CA ARG A 56 -15.11 -1.63 1.56
C ARG A 56 -13.99 -0.62 1.31
N MET A 57 -12.95 -1.01 0.62
CA MET A 57 -11.76 -0.16 0.46
C MET A 57 -12.04 1.17 -0.24
N GLY A 58 -13.05 1.23 -1.08
CA GLY A 58 -13.36 2.40 -1.89
C GLY A 58 -14.44 3.32 -1.33
N ILE A 59 -15.07 2.99 -0.21
CA ILE A 59 -16.21 3.77 0.33
C ILE A 59 -15.84 5.23 0.53
N ALA A 60 -14.69 5.51 1.12
CA ALA A 60 -14.21 6.88 1.34
C ALA A 60 -13.81 7.62 0.05
N HIS A 61 -13.71 6.91 -1.06
CA HIS A 61 -13.28 7.43 -2.37
C HIS A 61 -14.38 7.33 -3.44
N GLY A 62 -15.63 7.15 -3.04
CA GLY A 62 -16.77 7.15 -3.94
C GLY A 62 -17.12 5.80 -4.57
N TRP A 63 -16.46 4.71 -4.16
CA TRP A 63 -16.85 3.35 -4.54
C TRP A 63 -17.65 2.71 -3.41
N SER A 64 -18.96 2.53 -3.60
CA SER A 64 -19.78 1.72 -2.69
C SER A 64 -19.34 0.25 -2.72
N GLU A 65 -19.73 -0.53 -1.71
CA GLU A 65 -19.51 -1.99 -1.73
C GLU A 65 -20.11 -2.63 -3.00
N ALA A 66 -21.31 -2.22 -3.39
CA ALA A 66 -21.97 -2.71 -4.61
C ALA A 66 -21.15 -2.41 -5.87
N LYS A 67 -20.62 -1.19 -6.00
CA LYS A 67 -19.75 -0.82 -7.12
C LYS A 67 -18.46 -1.63 -7.11
N PHE A 68 -17.86 -1.84 -5.95
CA PHE A 68 -16.65 -2.65 -5.84
C PHE A 68 -16.91 -4.09 -6.30
N VAL A 69 -17.99 -4.71 -5.86
CA VAL A 69 -18.38 -6.08 -6.26
C VAL A 69 -18.67 -6.16 -7.75
N GLU A 70 -19.35 -5.18 -8.33
CA GLU A 70 -19.56 -5.07 -9.77
C GLU A 70 -18.24 -4.99 -10.53
N ARG A 71 -17.32 -4.15 -10.06
CA ARG A 71 -15.97 -3.98 -10.64
C ARG A 71 -15.03 -5.18 -10.41
N SER A 72 -15.45 -6.13 -9.60
CA SER A 72 -14.72 -7.39 -9.37
C SER A 72 -15.07 -8.51 -10.36
N ALA A 73 -16.01 -8.24 -11.27
CA ALA A 73 -16.44 -9.18 -12.29
C ALA A 73 -15.63 -9.03 -13.57
N THR A 74 -15.41 -10.15 -14.23
CA THR A 74 -14.74 -10.24 -15.53
C THR A 74 -15.25 -11.46 -16.32
N VAL A 75 -14.70 -11.68 -17.48
CA VAL A 75 -14.98 -12.84 -18.32
C VAL A 75 -13.69 -13.60 -18.52
N THR A 76 -13.74 -14.92 -18.36
CA THR A 76 -12.58 -15.79 -18.62
C THR A 76 -12.23 -15.80 -20.12
N PRO A 77 -11.04 -16.23 -20.53
CA PRO A 77 -10.67 -16.40 -21.93
C PRO A 77 -11.63 -17.28 -22.73
N LYS A 78 -12.37 -18.17 -22.04
CA LYS A 78 -13.40 -19.05 -22.66
C LYS A 78 -14.81 -18.40 -22.69
N GLY A 79 -14.95 -17.15 -22.28
CA GLY A 79 -16.22 -16.44 -22.27
C GLY A 79 -17.14 -16.70 -21.07
N ALA A 80 -16.68 -17.41 -20.05
CA ALA A 80 -17.45 -17.68 -18.84
C ALA A 80 -17.39 -16.49 -17.85
N PRO A 81 -18.48 -16.14 -17.16
CA PRO A 81 -18.44 -15.15 -16.08
C PRO A 81 -17.49 -15.57 -14.95
N TYR A 82 -16.72 -14.61 -14.45
CA TYR A 82 -15.83 -14.82 -13.33
C TYR A 82 -15.82 -13.61 -12.41
N ARG A 83 -15.78 -13.82 -11.11
CA ARG A 83 -15.71 -12.77 -10.11
C ARG A 83 -14.71 -13.11 -9.03
N ASN A 84 -13.87 -12.12 -8.70
CA ASN A 84 -12.92 -12.21 -7.61
C ASN A 84 -12.65 -10.81 -7.06
N LEU A 85 -12.70 -10.63 -5.76
CA LEU A 85 -12.48 -9.33 -5.11
C LEU A 85 -11.08 -8.77 -5.38
N CYS A 86 -10.10 -9.60 -5.67
CA CYS A 86 -8.77 -9.16 -6.08
C CYS A 86 -8.80 -8.37 -7.39
N ILE A 87 -9.71 -8.69 -8.30
CA ILE A 87 -9.90 -7.92 -9.55
C ILE A 87 -10.39 -6.51 -9.22
N GLY A 88 -11.36 -6.38 -8.32
CA GLY A 88 -11.85 -5.10 -7.84
C GLY A 88 -10.75 -4.29 -7.15
N CYS A 89 -9.93 -4.94 -6.33
CA CYS A 89 -8.78 -4.33 -5.68
C CYS A 89 -7.77 -3.78 -6.70
N ASP A 90 -7.42 -4.54 -7.72
CA ASP A 90 -6.51 -4.10 -8.78
C ASP A 90 -7.06 -2.88 -9.54
N ARG A 91 -8.33 -2.94 -9.91
CA ARG A 91 -8.99 -1.84 -10.60
C ARG A 91 -9.08 -0.57 -9.76
N PHE A 92 -9.38 -0.74 -8.47
CA PHE A 92 -9.41 0.37 -7.54
C PHE A 92 -8.03 1.02 -7.35
N HIS A 93 -6.97 0.24 -7.24
CA HIS A 93 -5.60 0.75 -7.19
C HIS A 93 -5.25 1.51 -8.47
N GLU A 94 -5.58 0.94 -9.63
CA GLU A 94 -5.27 1.57 -10.91
C GLU A 94 -6.05 2.86 -11.15
N GLU A 95 -7.35 2.89 -10.82
CA GLU A 95 -8.25 4.00 -11.15
C GLU A 95 -8.28 5.09 -10.07
N VAL A 96 -8.08 4.75 -8.80
CA VAL A 96 -8.30 5.66 -7.66
C VAL A 96 -7.06 5.87 -6.80
N LEU A 97 -6.38 4.82 -6.41
CA LEU A 97 -5.27 4.92 -5.44
C LEU A 97 -3.97 5.45 -6.04
N GLY A 98 -3.80 5.40 -7.35
CA GLY A 98 -2.56 5.88 -8.00
C GLY A 98 -2.12 7.25 -7.53
N PRO A 99 -2.94 8.31 -7.61
CA PRO A 99 -2.59 9.64 -7.12
C PRO A 99 -2.30 9.71 -5.62
N ILE A 100 -3.00 8.93 -4.81
CA ILE A 100 -2.81 8.85 -3.35
C ILE A 100 -1.45 8.22 -3.03
N LEU A 101 -1.10 7.14 -3.72
CA LEU A 101 0.20 6.49 -3.58
C LEU A 101 1.35 7.39 -4.02
N GLU A 102 1.17 8.11 -5.12
CA GLU A 102 2.18 9.07 -5.60
C GLU A 102 2.36 10.24 -4.62
N ALA A 103 1.28 10.76 -4.06
CA ALA A 103 1.35 11.80 -3.02
C ALA A 103 2.06 11.29 -1.75
N ALA A 104 1.80 10.06 -1.32
CA ALA A 104 2.50 9.45 -0.19
C ALA A 104 3.99 9.27 -0.48
N ARG A 105 4.34 8.85 -1.68
CA ARG A 105 5.74 8.73 -2.14
C ARG A 105 6.46 10.08 -2.13
N ALA A 106 5.80 11.14 -2.63
CA ALA A 106 6.34 12.50 -2.63
C ALA A 106 6.57 13.01 -1.20
N ARG A 107 5.65 12.75 -0.27
CA ARG A 107 5.84 13.09 1.16
C ARG A 107 7.03 12.36 1.76
N ARG A 108 7.21 11.06 1.51
CA ARG A 108 8.36 10.31 2.00
C ARG A 108 9.67 10.87 1.46
N ARG A 109 9.70 11.23 0.18
CA ARG A 109 10.87 11.86 -0.45
C ARG A 109 11.22 13.19 0.21
N ALA A 110 10.22 14.04 0.46
CA ALA A 110 10.41 15.33 1.14
C ALA A 110 10.90 15.14 2.59
N MET A 111 10.36 14.17 3.31
CA MET A 111 10.80 13.84 4.67
C MET A 111 12.24 13.34 4.72
N ARG A 112 12.68 12.54 3.74
CA ARG A 112 14.09 12.11 3.64
C ARG A 112 14.99 13.30 3.40
N ALA A 113 14.64 14.20 2.48
CA ALA A 113 15.43 15.39 2.18
C ALA A 113 15.56 16.33 3.38
N ALA A 114 14.50 16.49 4.17
CA ALA A 114 14.48 17.33 5.37
C ALA A 114 15.11 16.63 6.60
N GLY A 115 14.95 15.31 6.71
CA GLY A 115 15.30 14.53 7.90
C GLY A 115 16.70 13.89 7.89
N LEU A 116 17.38 13.90 6.77
CA LEU A 116 18.70 13.26 6.63
C LEU A 116 19.77 13.89 7.54
N ALA A 117 19.60 15.16 7.92
CA ALA A 117 20.51 15.85 8.83
C ALA A 117 20.21 15.56 10.31
N SER A 118 18.99 15.17 10.69
CA SER A 118 18.57 15.06 12.08
C SER A 118 18.59 13.63 12.65
N ARG A 119 18.65 12.60 11.82
CA ARG A 119 18.54 11.18 12.25
C ARG A 119 19.85 10.42 12.31
N ARG A 120 20.96 11.04 11.94
CA ARG A 120 22.30 10.51 12.21
C ARG A 120 22.92 11.20 13.40
N GLN A 121 22.21 11.28 14.52
CA GLN A 121 22.92 11.35 15.79
C GLN A 121 23.51 9.95 16.02
N PRO A 122 24.84 9.83 16.15
CA PRO A 122 25.41 8.58 16.60
C PRO A 122 24.73 8.24 17.93
N VAL A 123 24.23 7.01 18.02
CA VAL A 123 23.83 6.46 19.33
C VAL A 123 25.02 6.73 20.24
N PRO A 124 24.83 7.45 21.37
CA PRO A 124 25.91 7.58 22.33
C PRO A 124 26.36 6.16 22.66
N THR A 125 27.56 5.81 22.29
CA THR A 125 28.20 4.63 22.85
C THR A 125 28.19 4.92 24.32
N ALA A 126 27.35 4.20 25.07
CA ALA A 126 27.47 4.17 26.50
C ALA A 126 28.90 3.73 26.76
N ASP A 127 29.72 4.64 27.31
CA ASP A 127 31.01 4.25 27.85
C ASP A 127 30.71 3.18 28.87
N VAL A 128 31.03 1.94 28.49
CA VAL A 128 31.05 0.86 29.44
C VAL A 128 32.32 1.09 30.25
N GLU A 129 32.21 1.95 31.25
CA GLU A 129 33.23 1.97 32.32
C GLU A 129 33.21 0.62 33.02
N ARG A 130 34.33 -0.05 32.93
CA ARG A 130 34.60 -1.26 33.72
C ARG A 130 34.91 -0.87 35.16
#